data_40bda9471402ba4186667c1107366e8d
#
_entry.id   40bda9471402ba4186667c1107366e8d
#
_cell.length_a   1.000
_cell.length_b   1.000
_cell.length_c   1.000
_cell.angle_alpha   90.00
_cell.angle_beta   90.00
_cell.angle_gamma   90.00
#
_symmetry.space_group_name_H-M   'P 1'
#
loop_
_entity.id
_entity.type
_entity.pdbx_description
1 polymer ?
#
loop_
_entity_poly.entity_id
_entity_poly.type
_entity_poly.pdbx_seq_one_letter_code
_entity_poly.pdbx_strand_id
1 'polypeptide(L)'
;KSQSGEKGDPRDPSVQVLQTEASGEVTYGNDLVVLDASHTADGYVMICYNGSNEKVKLQVTSPDGTEYTYPVTVVGDYAVYPLPGGNGSYKVTLLESVSVEDNLYAVSFTQDLDVQIADEFAPFLHPNYYVNFTADSKCVKKGESLAGKDCYSDLDVVTQIYNFVI
;
A
#
# COMPACT_ATOMS: atom_id res chain seq x y z
N LYS A 1 33.27 3.84 38.68
CA LYS A 1 31.90 3.59 39.13
C LYS A 1 31.02 3.68 37.89
N SER A 2 30.68 2.51 37.32
CA SER A 2 29.70 2.36 36.29
C SER A 2 28.33 2.70 36.88
N GLN A 3 27.69 3.75 36.39
CA GLN A 3 26.25 3.96 36.65
C GLN A 3 25.50 2.90 35.84
N SER A 4 25.02 1.86 36.51
CA SER A 4 23.97 1.03 35.98
C SER A 4 22.69 1.88 35.99
N GLY A 5 22.40 2.56 34.86
CA GLY A 5 21.09 3.14 34.65
C GLY A 5 20.07 2.01 34.71
N GLU A 6 19.00 2.19 35.48
CA GLU A 6 17.87 1.27 35.48
C GLU A 6 17.41 1.14 34.03
N LYS A 7 17.43 -0.08 33.49
CA LYS A 7 16.76 -0.38 32.25
C LYS A 7 15.28 -0.10 32.48
N GLY A 8 14.71 0.81 31.71
CA GLY A 8 13.25 1.03 31.68
C GLY A 8 12.49 -0.25 31.33
N ASP A 9 11.18 -0.16 31.30
CA ASP A 9 10.35 -1.27 30.85
C ASP A 9 10.71 -1.67 29.39
N PRO A 10 10.64 -2.97 29.06
CA PRO A 10 10.82 -3.42 27.68
C PRO A 10 9.85 -2.70 26.75
N ARG A 11 10.31 -2.42 25.54
CA ARG A 11 9.47 -1.85 24.50
C ARG A 11 8.26 -2.76 24.22
N ASP A 12 7.10 -2.16 24.00
CA ASP A 12 5.91 -2.88 23.52
C ASP A 12 6.17 -3.39 22.09
N PRO A 13 6.24 -4.71 21.90
CA PRO A 13 6.49 -5.30 20.58
C PRO A 13 5.23 -5.40 19.72
N SER A 14 4.06 -5.00 20.23
CA SER A 14 2.80 -5.18 19.50
C SER A 14 2.87 -4.48 18.15
N VAL A 15 2.68 -5.25 17.08
CA VAL A 15 2.66 -4.76 15.71
C VAL A 15 1.25 -4.34 15.36
N GLN A 16 1.07 -3.07 15.06
CA GLN A 16 -0.15 -2.59 14.46
C GLN A 16 0.01 -2.61 12.94
N VAL A 17 -0.69 -3.55 12.29
CA VAL A 17 -0.83 -3.53 10.84
C VAL A 17 -1.89 -2.50 10.50
N LEU A 18 -1.50 -1.46 9.76
CA LEU A 18 -2.41 -0.44 9.27
C LEU A 18 -3.39 -1.08 8.29
N GLN A 19 -4.67 -1.06 8.63
CA GLN A 19 -5.72 -1.59 7.75
C GLN A 19 -6.06 -0.56 6.69
N THR A 20 -6.32 -1.04 5.47
CA THR A 20 -6.82 -0.21 4.38
C THR A 20 -8.34 -0.34 4.29
N GLU A 21 -9.02 0.74 3.96
CA GLU A 21 -10.46 0.74 3.79
C GLU A 21 -10.89 1.62 2.60
N ALA A 22 -11.98 1.24 1.97
CA ALA A 22 -12.69 2.05 0.99
C ALA A 22 -13.88 2.72 1.72
N SER A 23 -13.65 3.90 2.30
CA SER A 23 -14.66 4.57 3.13
C SER A 23 -15.80 5.19 2.32
N GLY A 24 -15.63 5.38 1.02
CA GLY A 24 -16.66 5.93 0.14
C GLY A 24 -16.87 7.44 0.28
N GLU A 25 -16.01 8.14 1.00
CA GLU A 25 -16.15 9.61 1.19
C GLU A 25 -15.81 10.39 -0.09
N VAL A 26 -14.79 9.94 -0.81
CA VAL A 26 -14.38 10.52 -2.10
C VAL A 26 -14.29 9.41 -3.13
N THR A 27 -15.26 9.35 -4.02
CA THR A 27 -15.32 8.30 -5.04
C THR A 27 -15.48 8.88 -6.44
N TYR A 28 -14.85 8.22 -7.39
CA TYR A 28 -15.00 8.47 -8.82
C TYR A 28 -15.29 7.15 -9.51
N GLY A 29 -15.86 7.18 -10.71
CA GLY A 29 -16.07 5.93 -11.43
C GLY A 29 -17.07 6.03 -12.56
N ASN A 30 -17.36 4.87 -13.12
CA ASN A 30 -18.38 4.63 -14.13
C ASN A 30 -19.04 3.26 -13.86
N ASP A 31 -19.77 2.71 -14.83
CA ASP A 31 -20.47 1.42 -14.68
C ASP A 31 -19.49 0.23 -14.49
N LEU A 32 -18.21 0.38 -14.87
CA LEU A 32 -17.20 -0.67 -14.84
C LEU A 32 -16.29 -0.61 -13.60
N VAL A 33 -16.07 0.58 -13.05
CA VAL A 33 -15.06 0.78 -12.00
C VAL A 33 -15.49 1.82 -10.99
N VAL A 34 -15.15 1.56 -9.73
CA VAL A 34 -15.21 2.54 -8.65
C VAL A 34 -13.79 2.77 -8.14
N LEU A 35 -13.34 4.01 -8.17
CA LEU A 35 -12.11 4.49 -7.56
C LEU A 35 -12.48 5.18 -6.24
N ASP A 36 -12.03 4.63 -5.13
CA ASP A 36 -12.10 5.27 -3.82
C ASP A 36 -10.78 6.00 -3.54
N ALA A 37 -10.86 7.32 -3.47
CA ALA A 37 -9.74 8.23 -3.23
C ALA A 37 -9.80 8.88 -1.84
N SER A 38 -10.58 8.30 -0.91
CA SER A 38 -10.80 8.85 0.43
C SER A 38 -9.54 8.91 1.28
N HIS A 39 -8.58 8.00 1.01
CA HIS A 39 -7.36 7.81 1.79
C HIS A 39 -6.08 8.17 1.05
N THR A 40 -6.14 9.12 0.11
CA THR A 40 -4.95 9.59 -0.62
C THR A 40 -3.90 10.22 0.32
N ALA A 41 -4.32 10.82 1.43
CA ALA A 41 -3.41 11.34 2.45
C ALA A 41 -2.59 10.25 3.15
N ASP A 42 -3.10 9.01 3.19
CA ASP A 42 -2.41 7.82 3.70
C ASP A 42 -1.59 7.12 2.60
N GLY A 43 -1.56 7.68 1.40
CA GLY A 43 -0.71 7.25 0.30
C GLY A 43 -1.24 6.08 -0.52
N TYR A 44 -2.55 5.83 -0.56
CA TYR A 44 -3.15 4.80 -1.39
C TYR A 44 -4.52 5.21 -1.96
N VAL A 45 -4.92 4.50 -2.99
CA VAL A 45 -6.28 4.47 -3.52
C VAL A 45 -6.79 3.03 -3.56
N MET A 46 -8.10 2.85 -3.57
CA MET A 46 -8.72 1.54 -3.73
C MET A 46 -9.57 1.51 -4.99
N ILE A 47 -9.47 0.41 -5.73
CA ILE A 47 -10.20 0.20 -7.00
C ILE A 47 -11.06 -1.06 -6.87
N CYS A 48 -12.33 -0.94 -7.19
CA CYS A 48 -13.24 -2.05 -7.42
C CYS A 48 -13.60 -2.09 -8.91
N TYR A 49 -13.15 -3.14 -9.61
CA TYR A 49 -13.49 -3.39 -11.00
C TYR A 49 -14.67 -4.35 -11.08
N ASN A 50 -15.72 -3.99 -11.82
CA ASN A 50 -16.95 -4.76 -11.96
C ASN A 50 -17.20 -5.24 -13.41
N GLY A 51 -16.24 -5.05 -14.32
CA GLY A 51 -16.34 -5.49 -15.69
C GLY A 51 -16.10 -6.99 -15.86
N SER A 52 -16.21 -7.45 -17.09
CA SER A 52 -16.04 -8.87 -17.46
C SER A 52 -14.79 -9.14 -18.31
N ASN A 53 -13.93 -8.12 -18.50
CA ASN A 53 -12.72 -8.30 -19.29
C ASN A 53 -11.67 -9.07 -18.46
N GLU A 54 -11.06 -10.10 -19.07
CA GLU A 54 -10.08 -10.96 -18.39
C GLU A 54 -8.69 -10.33 -18.29
N LYS A 55 -8.40 -9.32 -19.12
CA LYS A 55 -7.13 -8.61 -19.14
C LYS A 55 -7.33 -7.11 -18.93
N VAL A 56 -7.17 -6.71 -17.69
CA VAL A 56 -7.34 -5.33 -17.23
C VAL A 56 -6.07 -4.87 -16.55
N LYS A 57 -5.67 -3.64 -16.77
CA LYS A 57 -4.53 -2.98 -16.13
C LYS A 57 -4.97 -1.67 -15.49
N LEU A 58 -4.40 -1.37 -14.34
CA LEU A 58 -4.44 -0.05 -13.74
C LEU A 58 -3.08 0.61 -13.95
N GLN A 59 -3.07 1.82 -14.47
CA GLN A 59 -1.88 2.65 -14.60
C GLN A 59 -2.02 3.84 -13.65
N VAL A 60 -1.03 4.02 -12.79
CA VAL A 60 -0.91 5.17 -11.90
C VAL A 60 0.27 5.99 -12.36
N THR A 61 0.01 7.20 -12.84
CA THR A 61 1.05 8.16 -13.22
C THR A 61 1.26 9.12 -12.06
N SER A 62 2.48 9.16 -11.53
CA SER A 62 2.86 10.02 -10.42
C SER A 62 3.19 11.46 -10.87
N PRO A 63 3.32 12.43 -9.92
CA PRO A 63 3.56 13.83 -10.26
C PRO A 63 4.84 14.09 -11.07
N ASP A 64 5.85 13.23 -10.94
CA ASP A 64 7.10 13.30 -11.72
C ASP A 64 7.00 12.67 -13.12
N GLY A 65 5.82 12.14 -13.47
CA GLY A 65 5.56 11.45 -14.74
C GLY A 65 5.92 9.96 -14.76
N THR A 66 6.36 9.39 -13.64
CA THR A 66 6.61 7.94 -13.56
C THR A 66 5.30 7.18 -13.63
N GLU A 67 5.24 6.18 -14.50
CA GLU A 67 4.07 5.33 -14.70
C GLU A 67 4.25 3.97 -14.04
N TYR A 68 3.31 3.63 -13.15
CA TYR A 68 3.24 2.33 -12.48
C TYR A 68 2.05 1.56 -13.05
N THR A 69 2.30 0.38 -13.61
CA THR A 69 1.24 -0.44 -14.22
C THR A 69 1.04 -1.72 -13.43
N TYR A 70 -0.20 -1.95 -13.02
CA TYR A 70 -0.62 -3.09 -12.22
C TYR A 70 -1.64 -3.92 -12.99
N PRO A 71 -1.56 -5.26 -13.01
CA PRO A 71 -2.65 -6.08 -13.46
C PRO A 71 -3.82 -5.98 -12.47
N VAL A 72 -5.04 -5.85 -12.97
CA VAL A 72 -6.26 -5.91 -12.15
C VAL A 72 -6.77 -7.33 -12.18
N THR A 73 -6.62 -8.05 -11.06
CA THR A 73 -7.00 -9.47 -10.95
C THR A 73 -8.16 -9.71 -9.99
N VAL A 74 -8.54 -8.69 -9.20
CA VAL A 74 -9.68 -8.75 -8.29
C VAL A 74 -10.88 -8.10 -8.99
N VAL A 75 -11.97 -8.83 -9.08
CA VAL A 75 -13.24 -8.39 -9.69
C VAL A 75 -14.33 -8.41 -8.63
N GLY A 76 -15.12 -7.32 -8.55
CA GLY A 76 -16.23 -7.20 -7.61
C GLY A 76 -15.84 -6.91 -6.15
N ASP A 77 -14.55 -6.67 -5.89
CA ASP A 77 -14.03 -6.28 -4.58
C ASP A 77 -12.94 -5.21 -4.74
N TYR A 78 -12.62 -4.53 -3.66
CA TYR A 78 -11.59 -3.49 -3.65
C TYR A 78 -10.18 -4.07 -3.54
N ALA A 79 -9.28 -3.54 -4.35
CA ALA A 79 -7.84 -3.77 -4.24
C ALA A 79 -7.11 -2.45 -3.98
N VAL A 80 -6.01 -2.51 -3.25
CA VAL A 80 -5.23 -1.35 -2.80
C VAL A 80 -4.06 -1.09 -3.73
N TYR A 81 -3.93 0.15 -4.18
CA TYR A 81 -2.82 0.59 -5.04
C TYR A 81 -2.10 1.79 -4.41
N PRO A 82 -0.78 1.71 -4.21
CA PRO A 82 -0.02 2.76 -3.56
C PRO A 82 0.19 3.98 -4.47
N LEU A 83 0.40 5.15 -3.84
CA LEU A 83 0.74 6.42 -4.46
C LEU A 83 2.19 6.81 -4.10
N PRO A 84 3.22 6.24 -4.74
CA PRO A 84 4.59 6.30 -4.25
C PRO A 84 5.35 7.58 -4.63
N GLY A 85 4.77 8.45 -5.46
CA GLY A 85 5.45 9.63 -6.03
C GLY A 85 5.38 10.91 -5.17
N GLY A 86 4.98 10.83 -3.89
CA GLY A 86 4.87 12.00 -3.02
C GLY A 86 3.66 12.88 -3.32
N ASN A 87 3.75 14.17 -2.98
CA ASN A 87 2.67 15.13 -3.17
C ASN A 87 2.57 15.60 -4.63
N GLY A 88 1.37 15.87 -5.09
CA GLY A 88 1.11 16.45 -6.39
C GLY A 88 -0.05 15.80 -7.14
N SER A 89 -0.09 16.03 -8.44
CA SER A 89 -1.16 15.51 -9.30
C SER A 89 -0.82 14.12 -9.82
N TYR A 90 -1.70 13.18 -9.55
CA TYR A 90 -1.67 11.80 -10.05
C TYR A 90 -2.73 11.62 -11.12
N LYS A 91 -2.45 10.72 -12.06
CA LYS A 91 -3.47 10.24 -12.99
C LYS A 91 -3.65 8.74 -12.81
N VAL A 92 -4.88 8.32 -12.56
CA VAL A 92 -5.27 6.92 -12.44
C VAL A 92 -6.05 6.53 -13.69
N THR A 93 -5.59 5.52 -14.42
CA THR A 93 -6.18 5.10 -15.69
C THR A 93 -6.44 3.60 -15.67
N LEU A 94 -7.68 3.19 -15.97
CA LEU A 94 -8.05 1.80 -16.17
C LEU A 94 -8.00 1.48 -17.67
N LEU A 95 -7.31 0.40 -18.00
CA LEU A 95 -7.08 -0.08 -19.35
C LEU A 95 -7.66 -1.48 -19.50
N GLU A 96 -8.57 -1.67 -20.47
CA GLU A 96 -9.11 -2.98 -20.83
C GLU A 96 -8.54 -3.47 -22.15
N SER A 97 -8.22 -4.76 -22.24
CA SER A 97 -7.73 -5.36 -23.47
C SER A 97 -8.81 -5.35 -24.54
N VAL A 98 -8.48 -4.84 -25.74
CA VAL A 98 -9.31 -4.90 -26.92
C VAL A 98 -8.82 -5.93 -27.93
N SER A 99 -7.55 -6.32 -27.85
CA SER A 99 -6.96 -7.45 -28.59
C SER A 99 -5.87 -8.09 -27.73
N VAL A 100 -6.07 -9.37 -27.42
CA VAL A 100 -5.10 -10.16 -26.64
C VAL A 100 -3.88 -10.50 -27.50
N GLU A 101 -4.10 -10.81 -28.78
CA GLU A 101 -3.03 -11.19 -29.71
C GLU A 101 -2.08 -10.03 -30.00
N ASP A 102 -2.63 -8.82 -30.18
CA ASP A 102 -1.86 -7.62 -30.48
C ASP A 102 -1.42 -6.85 -29.21
N ASN A 103 -1.77 -7.33 -28.02
CA ASN A 103 -1.55 -6.66 -26.74
C ASN A 103 -2.04 -5.20 -26.72
N LEU A 104 -3.21 -4.97 -27.32
CA LEU A 104 -3.83 -3.67 -27.41
C LEU A 104 -4.80 -3.43 -26.25
N TYR A 105 -4.76 -2.23 -25.71
CA TYR A 105 -5.60 -1.79 -24.62
C TYR A 105 -6.31 -0.48 -24.96
N ALA A 106 -7.54 -0.35 -24.51
CA ALA A 106 -8.30 0.89 -24.56
C ALA A 106 -8.47 1.47 -23.15
N VAL A 107 -8.51 2.79 -23.07
CA VAL A 107 -8.83 3.49 -21.83
C VAL A 107 -10.32 3.36 -21.56
N SER A 108 -10.68 2.72 -20.44
CA SER A 108 -12.07 2.56 -19.99
C SER A 108 -12.45 3.57 -18.92
N PHE A 109 -11.47 4.09 -18.18
CA PHE A 109 -11.66 5.12 -17.16
C PHE A 109 -10.35 5.88 -16.92
N THR A 110 -10.45 7.16 -16.63
CA THR A 110 -9.31 7.98 -16.18
C THR A 110 -9.77 9.02 -15.19
N GLN A 111 -8.96 9.28 -14.16
CA GLN A 111 -9.20 10.30 -13.14
C GLN A 111 -7.91 10.94 -12.70
N ASP A 112 -7.90 12.27 -12.68
CA ASP A 112 -6.82 13.05 -12.08
C ASP A 112 -7.12 13.27 -10.59
N LEU A 113 -6.10 13.14 -9.74
CA LEU A 113 -6.18 13.31 -8.29
C LEU A 113 -5.10 14.28 -7.83
N ASP A 114 -5.47 15.29 -7.05
CA ASP A 114 -4.50 16.11 -6.33
C ASP A 114 -4.29 15.50 -4.94
N VAL A 115 -3.04 15.04 -4.70
CA VAL A 115 -2.68 14.28 -3.52
C VAL A 115 -1.74 15.05 -2.62
N GLN A 116 -2.06 15.09 -1.34
CA GLN A 116 -1.17 15.53 -0.28
C GLN A 116 -1.03 14.42 0.74
N ILE A 117 0.12 13.78 0.75
CA ILE A 117 0.43 12.67 1.64
C ILE A 117 0.84 13.25 3.00
N ALA A 118 0.20 12.79 4.06
CA ALA A 118 0.43 13.28 5.41
C ALA A 118 1.82 12.89 5.96
N ASP A 119 2.32 11.71 5.55
CA ASP A 119 3.63 11.17 5.90
C ASP A 119 4.25 10.54 4.65
N GLU A 120 5.47 10.93 4.29
CA GLU A 120 6.17 10.43 3.10
C GLU A 120 6.37 8.92 3.09
N PHE A 121 6.35 8.25 4.24
CA PHE A 121 6.44 6.80 4.38
C PHE A 121 5.08 6.08 4.33
N ALA A 122 3.97 6.80 4.50
CA ALA A 122 2.62 6.22 4.54
C ALA A 122 2.30 5.26 3.38
N PRO A 123 2.67 5.55 2.11
CA PRO A 123 2.40 4.64 0.99
C PRO A 123 3.04 3.26 1.13
N PHE A 124 4.11 3.14 1.93
CA PHE A 124 4.89 1.91 2.10
C PHE A 124 4.51 1.13 3.37
N LEU A 125 3.65 1.68 4.22
CA LEU A 125 3.27 1.10 5.50
C LEU A 125 1.98 0.29 5.45
N HIS A 126 1.20 0.39 4.36
CA HIS A 126 -0.05 -0.31 4.19
C HIS A 126 0.13 -1.58 3.36
N PRO A 127 -0.64 -2.66 3.67
CA PRO A 127 -0.80 -3.77 2.74
C PRO A 127 -1.32 -3.26 1.39
N ASN A 128 -0.79 -3.79 0.31
CA ASN A 128 -1.17 -3.38 -1.03
C ASN A 128 -1.24 -4.58 -1.98
N TYR A 129 -1.53 -4.32 -3.26
CA TYR A 129 -1.66 -5.33 -4.30
C TYR A 129 -0.48 -6.32 -4.36
N TYR A 130 0.75 -5.86 -4.18
CA TYR A 130 1.94 -6.73 -4.25
C TYR A 130 2.35 -7.33 -2.92
N VAL A 131 2.13 -6.60 -1.84
CA VAL A 131 2.56 -6.99 -0.49
C VAL A 131 1.36 -6.98 0.42
N ASN A 132 0.65 -8.10 0.45
CA ASN A 132 -0.49 -8.29 1.33
C ASN A 132 -0.05 -9.03 2.59
N PHE A 133 -0.12 -8.36 3.74
CA PHE A 133 0.22 -8.92 5.04
C PHE A 133 -0.83 -8.53 6.08
N THR A 134 -0.97 -9.40 7.08
CA THR A 134 -1.86 -9.20 8.23
C THR A 134 -1.07 -9.41 9.52
N ALA A 135 -1.65 -9.06 10.66
CA ALA A 135 -1.05 -9.34 11.97
C ALA A 135 -0.72 -10.83 12.17
N ASP A 136 -1.44 -11.72 11.49
CA ASP A 136 -1.21 -13.16 11.53
C ASP A 136 -0.13 -13.69 10.58
N SER A 137 0.38 -12.85 9.70
CA SER A 137 1.44 -13.24 8.77
C SER A 137 2.71 -13.68 9.52
N LYS A 138 3.36 -14.74 9.04
CA LYS A 138 4.55 -15.31 9.69
C LYS A 138 5.69 -14.30 9.85
N CYS A 139 5.89 -13.41 8.86
CA CYS A 139 6.90 -12.35 8.90
C CYS A 139 6.59 -11.33 10.00
N VAL A 140 5.32 -10.94 10.17
CA VAL A 140 4.86 -10.01 11.20
C VAL A 140 5.08 -10.61 12.59
N LYS A 141 4.60 -11.85 12.83
CA LYS A 141 4.82 -12.58 14.09
C LYS A 141 6.31 -12.78 14.41
N LYS A 142 7.13 -13.01 13.38
CA LYS A 142 8.57 -13.11 13.59
C LYS A 142 9.19 -11.77 13.96
N GLY A 143 8.80 -10.69 13.31
CA GLY A 143 9.23 -9.33 13.65
C GLY A 143 8.86 -8.96 15.09
N GLU A 144 7.62 -9.21 15.50
CA GLU A 144 7.13 -9.02 16.85
C GLU A 144 7.97 -9.80 17.89
N SER A 145 8.26 -11.06 17.63
CA SER A 145 9.07 -11.89 18.52
C SER A 145 10.52 -11.41 18.64
N LEU A 146 11.06 -10.78 17.60
CA LEU A 146 12.41 -10.19 17.63
C LEU A 146 12.41 -8.82 18.35
N ALA A 147 11.40 -7.99 18.11
CA ALA A 147 11.28 -6.67 18.68
C ALA A 147 10.94 -6.68 20.17
N GLY A 148 10.28 -7.73 20.68
CA GLY A 148 9.89 -7.83 22.09
C GLY A 148 10.93 -8.41 23.02
N LYS A 149 11.90 -9.14 22.48
CA LYS A 149 12.88 -9.85 23.30
C LYS A 149 14.07 -8.98 23.64
N ASP A 150 14.12 -8.54 24.89
CA ASP A 150 15.23 -7.72 25.42
C ASP A 150 15.48 -6.41 24.64
N CYS A 151 14.44 -5.86 24.01
CA CYS A 151 14.51 -4.58 23.30
C CYS A 151 13.98 -3.44 24.15
N TYR A 152 14.82 -2.45 24.41
CA TYR A 152 14.51 -1.25 25.22
C TYR A 152 14.57 0.03 24.37
N SER A 153 15.19 -0.06 23.19
CA SER A 153 15.37 1.05 22.26
C SER A 153 15.18 0.57 20.80
N ASP A 154 15.04 1.52 19.88
CA ASP A 154 14.99 1.23 18.45
C ASP A 154 16.27 0.55 17.95
N LEU A 155 17.41 0.92 18.53
CA LEU A 155 18.69 0.31 18.19
C LEU A 155 18.76 -1.16 18.60
N ASP A 156 18.14 -1.54 19.73
CA ASP A 156 18.06 -2.94 20.14
C ASP A 156 17.23 -3.75 19.12
N VAL A 157 16.11 -3.21 18.67
CA VAL A 157 15.26 -3.83 17.64
C VAL A 157 16.05 -4.03 16.33
N VAL A 158 16.73 -2.99 15.85
CA VAL A 158 17.57 -3.06 14.65
C VAL A 158 18.66 -4.12 14.82
N THR A 159 19.30 -4.19 15.98
CA THR A 159 20.35 -5.18 16.28
C THR A 159 19.79 -6.61 16.26
N GLN A 160 18.63 -6.84 16.85
CA GLN A 160 17.98 -8.17 16.83
C GLN A 160 17.59 -8.60 15.42
N ILE A 161 17.06 -7.68 14.61
CA ILE A 161 16.72 -7.96 13.22
C ILE A 161 17.98 -8.24 12.41
N TYR A 162 19.01 -7.43 12.55
CA TYR A 162 20.30 -7.62 11.88
C TYR A 162 20.89 -9.00 12.18
N ASN A 163 20.98 -9.38 13.46
CA ASN A 163 21.52 -10.68 13.89
C ASN A 163 20.67 -11.88 13.44
N PHE A 164 19.41 -11.65 13.08
CA PHE A 164 18.54 -12.69 12.55
C PHE A 164 18.76 -12.89 11.02
N VAL A 165 19.10 -11.81 10.30
CA VAL A 165 19.22 -11.83 8.84
C VAL A 165 20.59 -12.33 8.37
N ILE A 166 21.65 -12.12 9.15
CA ILE A 166 23.01 -12.60 8.85
C ILE A 166 23.24 -14.01 9.39
#